data_31a48aaf21b8c4be53eb0e167582604f
#
_entry.id   31a48aaf21b8c4be53eb0e167582604f
#
_cell.length_a   1.000
_cell.length_b   1.000
_cell.length_c   1.000
_cell.angle_alpha   90.00
_cell.angle_beta   90.00
_cell.angle_gamma   90.00
#
_symmetry.space_group_name_H-M   'P 1'
#
loop_
_entity.id
_entity.type
_entity.pdbx_description
1 polymer ?
#
loop_
_entity_poly.entity_id
_entity_poly.type
_entity_poly.pdbx_seq_one_letter_code
_entity_poly.pdbx_strand_id
1 'polypeptide(L)'
;MKNYFKFYSLLIISLILIGCNNTEQPNVFGYESEDGNKVDITTGDQASLDVIVNYFEGYNNKDLETVESLEHEDFLGFAHTGQVVEGSKQHIEMSKQFLDQFPNAKWEILWSISSEINFRDKPSENWVTTCLNTSYGEGDTVNNFQRIFDAQIIDGKIKKAYLYQRDMSEREIK
;
A
#
# COMPACT_ATOMS: atom_id res chain seq x y z
N MET A 1 9.55 -40.48 -49.58
CA MET A 1 9.51 -40.45 -48.10
C MET A 1 10.23 -39.26 -47.44
N LYS A 2 11.23 -38.60 -48.05
CA LYS A 2 11.97 -37.46 -47.44
C LYS A 2 11.15 -36.16 -47.31
N ASN A 3 10.10 -35.94 -48.10
CA ASN A 3 9.35 -34.68 -48.10
C ASN A 3 8.24 -34.61 -47.03
N TYR A 4 7.72 -35.75 -46.60
CA TYR A 4 6.68 -35.83 -45.58
C TYR A 4 7.24 -35.48 -44.19
N PHE A 5 8.49 -35.86 -43.91
CA PHE A 5 9.15 -35.57 -42.64
C PHE A 5 9.34 -34.05 -42.38
N LYS A 6 9.67 -33.31 -43.44
CA LYS A 6 9.79 -31.82 -43.35
C LYS A 6 8.45 -31.16 -43.14
N PHE A 7 7.36 -31.71 -43.70
CA PHE A 7 6.03 -31.12 -43.55
C PHE A 7 5.47 -31.34 -42.13
N TYR A 8 5.68 -32.53 -41.54
CA TYR A 8 5.30 -32.76 -40.15
C TYR A 8 6.11 -31.98 -39.15
N SER A 9 7.40 -31.74 -39.39
CA SER A 9 8.26 -30.92 -38.54
C SER A 9 7.80 -29.46 -38.54
N LEU A 10 7.34 -28.92 -39.67
CA LEU A 10 6.83 -27.53 -39.76
C LEU A 10 5.47 -27.39 -39.07
N LEU A 11 4.62 -28.43 -39.17
CA LEU A 11 3.30 -28.44 -38.52
C LEU A 11 3.41 -28.50 -36.99
N ILE A 12 4.38 -29.26 -36.45
CA ILE A 12 4.63 -29.35 -35.00
C ILE A 12 5.17 -28.02 -34.44
N ILE A 13 6.04 -27.33 -35.19
CA ILE A 13 6.58 -26.04 -34.78
C ILE A 13 5.48 -24.96 -34.78
N SER A 14 4.53 -25.00 -35.72
CA SER A 14 3.41 -24.04 -35.74
C SER A 14 2.41 -24.28 -34.60
N LEU A 15 2.25 -25.50 -34.09
CA LEU A 15 1.39 -25.81 -32.95
C LEU A 15 1.99 -25.33 -31.59
N ILE A 16 3.32 -25.27 -31.49
CA ILE A 16 3.99 -24.79 -30.25
C ILE A 16 3.88 -23.28 -30.11
N LEU A 17 3.68 -22.53 -31.20
CA LEU A 17 3.55 -21.07 -31.15
C LEU A 17 2.14 -20.56 -30.81
N ILE A 18 1.13 -21.45 -30.70
CA ILE A 18 -0.25 -21.10 -30.33
C ILE A 18 -0.48 -21.29 -28.81
N GLY A 19 0.48 -21.84 -28.08
CA GLY A 19 0.39 -22.05 -26.65
C GLY A 19 0.96 -20.89 -25.84
N CYS A 20 0.10 -20.23 -25.09
CA CYS A 20 0.35 -19.24 -24.04
C CYS A 20 0.28 -17.77 -24.45
N ASN A 21 -0.90 -17.33 -24.91
CA ASN A 21 -1.39 -16.04 -24.51
C ASN A 21 -2.54 -16.25 -23.48
N ASN A 22 -2.22 -16.86 -22.35
CA ASN A 22 -3.02 -16.60 -21.16
C ASN A 22 -2.59 -15.20 -20.68
N THR A 23 -3.16 -14.18 -21.24
CA THR A 23 -3.35 -12.92 -20.51
C THR A 23 -4.29 -13.29 -19.38
N GLU A 24 -3.72 -13.59 -18.20
CA GLU A 24 -4.52 -13.65 -16.99
C GLU A 24 -5.23 -12.31 -16.92
N GLN A 25 -6.55 -12.34 -17.07
CA GLN A 25 -7.33 -11.13 -16.86
C GLN A 25 -7.07 -10.70 -15.42
N PRO A 26 -6.80 -9.42 -15.17
CA PRO A 26 -6.57 -8.94 -13.82
C PRO A 26 -7.75 -9.36 -12.94
N ASN A 27 -7.44 -9.93 -11.77
CA ASN A 27 -8.46 -10.42 -10.85
C ASN A 27 -9.20 -9.21 -10.26
N VAL A 28 -10.37 -8.90 -10.80
CA VAL A 28 -11.24 -7.83 -10.28
C VAL A 28 -11.86 -8.32 -8.98
N PHE A 29 -11.56 -7.66 -7.86
CA PHE A 29 -12.09 -8.01 -6.55
C PHE A 29 -12.98 -6.91 -5.95
N GLY A 30 -13.06 -5.76 -6.57
CA GLY A 30 -13.87 -4.64 -6.11
C GLY A 30 -14.09 -3.59 -7.19
N TYR A 31 -14.72 -2.50 -6.79
CA TYR A 31 -14.89 -1.34 -7.65
C TYR A 31 -14.87 -0.05 -6.84
N GLU A 32 -14.42 1.03 -7.47
CA GLU A 32 -14.63 2.40 -7.04
C GLU A 32 -15.79 3.03 -7.81
N SER A 33 -16.47 3.99 -7.18
CA SER A 33 -17.52 4.77 -7.85
C SER A 33 -16.96 6.12 -8.30
N GLU A 34 -16.77 6.30 -9.59
CA GLU A 34 -16.36 7.56 -10.20
C GLU A 34 -17.52 8.12 -11.02
N ASP A 35 -18.06 9.28 -10.63
CA ASP A 35 -19.19 9.95 -11.31
C ASP A 35 -20.40 9.02 -11.60
N GLY A 36 -20.67 8.11 -10.66
CA GLY A 36 -21.75 7.12 -10.79
C GLY A 36 -21.42 5.90 -11.64
N ASN A 37 -20.21 5.81 -12.20
CA ASN A 37 -19.73 4.65 -12.92
C ASN A 37 -18.87 3.77 -12.01
N LYS A 38 -18.91 2.45 -12.27
CA LYS A 38 -18.00 1.51 -11.62
C LYS A 38 -16.67 1.47 -12.35
N VAL A 39 -15.60 1.63 -11.57
CA VAL A 39 -14.22 1.49 -12.01
C VAL A 39 -13.62 0.28 -11.30
N ASP A 40 -13.04 -0.64 -12.04
CA ASP A 40 -12.55 -1.91 -11.52
C ASP A 40 -11.34 -1.71 -10.61
N ILE A 41 -11.35 -2.41 -9.46
CA ILE A 41 -10.21 -2.55 -8.57
C ILE A 41 -9.64 -3.93 -8.76
N THR A 42 -8.36 -3.98 -9.08
CA THR A 42 -7.59 -5.22 -9.29
C THR A 42 -6.45 -5.34 -8.29
N THR A 43 -5.79 -6.48 -8.25
CA THR A 43 -4.60 -6.67 -7.41
C THR A 43 -3.50 -5.70 -7.84
N GLY A 44 -2.97 -4.93 -6.89
CA GLY A 44 -1.82 -4.06 -7.09
C GLY A 44 -0.49 -4.82 -7.02
N ASP A 45 0.63 -4.09 -7.07
CA ASP A 45 1.97 -4.67 -7.13
C ASP A 45 2.61 -4.89 -5.75
N GLN A 46 3.65 -5.74 -5.71
CA GLN A 46 4.44 -6.02 -4.52
C GLN A 46 5.30 -4.83 -4.11
N ALA A 47 5.80 -4.04 -5.07
CA ALA A 47 6.66 -2.90 -4.77
C ALA A 47 5.93 -1.84 -3.93
N SER A 48 4.63 -1.63 -4.19
CA SER A 48 3.78 -0.76 -3.37
C SER A 48 3.61 -1.27 -1.93
N LEU A 49 3.50 -2.59 -1.73
CA LEU A 49 3.50 -3.19 -0.38
C LEU A 49 4.82 -2.95 0.33
N ASP A 50 5.95 -3.13 -0.37
CA ASP A 50 7.29 -2.95 0.19
C ASP A 50 7.54 -1.51 0.65
N VAL A 51 6.97 -0.50 -0.04
CA VAL A 51 7.00 0.90 0.41
C VAL A 51 6.39 1.03 1.81
N ILE A 52 5.23 0.45 2.03
CA ILE A 52 4.51 0.55 3.32
C ILE A 52 5.22 -0.22 4.43
N VAL A 53 5.75 -1.41 4.14
CA VAL A 53 6.54 -2.19 5.12
C VAL A 53 7.76 -1.38 5.57
N ASN A 54 8.56 -0.87 4.63
CA ASN A 54 9.75 -0.08 4.91
C ASN A 54 9.40 1.23 5.65
N TYR A 55 8.27 1.83 5.34
CA TYR A 55 7.79 3.04 6.00
C TYR A 55 7.54 2.83 7.50
N PHE A 56 6.81 1.77 7.88
CA PHE A 56 6.58 1.46 9.29
C PHE A 56 7.80 0.86 10.00
N GLU A 57 8.69 0.18 9.28
CA GLU A 57 10.00 -0.20 9.81
C GLU A 57 10.85 1.03 10.13
N GLY A 58 10.85 2.07 9.27
CA GLY A 58 11.50 3.35 9.53
C GLY A 58 10.99 3.98 10.83
N TYR A 59 9.67 4.05 11.03
CA TYR A 59 9.09 4.54 12.29
C TYR A 59 9.53 3.72 13.51
N ASN A 60 9.47 2.39 13.44
CA ASN A 60 9.86 1.51 14.53
C ASN A 60 11.34 1.64 14.87
N ASN A 61 12.19 1.92 13.89
CA ASN A 61 13.62 2.16 14.04
C ASN A 61 13.97 3.62 14.37
N LYS A 62 12.97 4.53 14.36
CA LYS A 62 13.14 5.99 14.50
C LYS A 62 14.03 6.61 13.41
N ASP A 63 14.06 5.96 12.27
CA ASP A 63 14.75 6.39 11.06
C ASP A 63 13.84 7.26 10.22
N LEU A 64 13.72 8.52 10.64
CA LEU A 64 12.86 9.51 9.93
C LEU A 64 13.44 9.91 8.57
N GLU A 65 14.73 9.68 8.31
CA GLU A 65 15.32 9.90 6.99
C GLU A 65 14.78 8.87 5.99
N THR A 66 14.71 7.60 6.37
CA THR A 66 14.05 6.56 5.58
C THR A 66 12.56 6.89 5.37
N VAL A 67 11.84 7.29 6.41
CA VAL A 67 10.41 7.67 6.32
C VAL A 67 10.23 8.82 5.31
N GLU A 68 11.03 9.90 5.41
CA GLU A 68 10.99 11.05 4.49
C GLU A 68 11.26 10.62 3.04
N SER A 69 12.23 9.73 2.83
CA SER A 69 12.61 9.27 1.49
C SER A 69 11.48 8.52 0.78
N LEU A 70 10.58 7.88 1.54
CA LEU A 70 9.42 7.14 1.07
C LEU A 70 8.16 8.02 0.90
N GLU A 71 8.21 9.28 1.28
CA GLU A 71 7.14 10.24 1.03
C GLU A 71 7.42 11.08 -0.22
N HIS A 72 6.37 11.39 -0.96
CA HIS A 72 6.44 12.36 -2.04
C HIS A 72 6.59 13.78 -1.45
N GLU A 73 7.28 14.69 -2.13
CA GLU A 73 7.45 16.08 -1.64
C GLU A 73 6.12 16.78 -1.35
N ASP A 74 5.10 16.53 -2.17
CA ASP A 74 3.72 17.01 -2.00
C ASP A 74 2.85 16.01 -1.23
N PHE A 75 3.40 15.29 -0.25
CA PHE A 75 2.64 14.39 0.61
C PHE A 75 1.40 15.07 1.17
N LEU A 76 0.27 14.35 1.19
CA LEU A 76 -0.99 14.84 1.75
C LEU A 76 -1.57 13.80 2.71
N GLY A 77 -1.48 14.08 4.01
CA GLY A 77 -1.96 13.20 5.07
C GLY A 77 -3.29 13.68 5.68
N PHE A 78 -4.24 12.76 5.83
CA PHE A 78 -5.52 13.00 6.50
C PHE A 78 -5.57 12.21 7.80
N ALA A 79 -5.40 12.89 8.93
CA ALA A 79 -5.44 12.26 10.24
C ALA A 79 -6.89 11.91 10.66
N HIS A 80 -7.03 10.89 11.51
CA HIS A 80 -8.32 10.47 12.09
C HIS A 80 -9.05 11.59 12.87
N THR A 81 -8.33 12.62 13.27
CA THR A 81 -8.89 13.83 13.95
C THR A 81 -9.48 14.85 12.99
N GLY A 82 -9.33 14.65 11.68
CA GLY A 82 -9.67 15.62 10.65
C GLY A 82 -8.56 16.64 10.35
N GLN A 83 -7.42 16.56 11.01
CA GLN A 83 -6.23 17.36 10.67
C GLN A 83 -5.69 16.93 9.31
N VAL A 84 -5.30 17.92 8.50
CA VAL A 84 -4.60 17.72 7.23
C VAL A 84 -3.14 18.13 7.40
N VAL A 85 -2.23 17.31 6.87
CA VAL A 85 -0.79 17.54 6.85
C VAL A 85 -0.37 17.69 5.40
N GLU A 86 0.26 18.81 5.06
CA GLU A 86 0.65 19.15 3.69
C GLU A 86 2.18 19.19 3.57
N GLY A 87 2.72 18.30 2.74
CA GLY A 87 4.14 18.15 2.46
C GLY A 87 4.88 17.24 3.46
N SER A 88 5.83 16.47 2.91
CA SER A 88 6.65 15.53 3.67
C SER A 88 7.39 16.22 4.83
N LYS A 89 8.00 17.37 4.59
CA LYS A 89 8.76 18.09 5.63
C LYS A 89 7.93 18.39 6.87
N GLN A 90 6.69 18.88 6.69
CA GLN A 90 5.79 19.15 7.82
C GLN A 90 5.46 17.85 8.56
N HIS A 91 5.21 16.77 7.82
CA HIS A 91 4.90 15.48 8.42
C HIS A 91 6.07 14.94 9.24
N ILE A 92 7.30 15.04 8.73
CA ILE A 92 8.51 14.60 9.43
C ILE A 92 8.77 15.40 10.70
N GLU A 93 8.55 16.72 10.68
CA GLU A 93 8.66 17.55 11.88
C GLU A 93 7.65 17.13 12.97
N MET A 94 6.40 16.85 12.58
CA MET A 94 5.37 16.35 13.50
C MET A 94 5.71 14.96 14.02
N SER A 95 6.20 14.09 13.16
CA SER A 95 6.63 12.72 13.51
C SER A 95 7.80 12.74 14.50
N LYS A 96 8.76 13.64 14.30
CA LYS A 96 9.87 13.84 15.23
C LYS A 96 9.36 14.27 16.61
N GLN A 97 8.49 15.28 16.68
CA GLN A 97 7.92 15.73 17.95
C GLN A 97 7.17 14.61 18.67
N PHE A 98 6.39 13.81 17.90
CA PHE A 98 5.68 12.65 18.45
C PHE A 98 6.65 11.59 19.00
N LEU A 99 7.72 11.24 18.27
CA LEU A 99 8.70 10.25 18.72
C LEU A 99 9.56 10.75 19.88
N ASP A 100 9.85 12.05 19.94
CA ASP A 100 10.53 12.67 21.10
C ASP A 100 9.65 12.59 22.36
N GLN A 101 8.33 12.74 22.22
CA GLN A 101 7.37 12.63 23.33
C GLN A 101 7.10 11.15 23.70
N PHE A 102 7.04 10.26 22.72
CA PHE A 102 6.71 8.84 22.89
C PHE A 102 7.82 7.94 22.30
N PRO A 103 8.99 7.85 22.94
CA PRO A 103 10.13 7.12 22.38
C PRO A 103 9.90 5.61 22.29
N ASN A 104 8.88 5.08 22.95
CA ASN A 104 8.46 3.69 22.92
C ASN A 104 7.31 3.40 21.96
N ALA A 105 6.92 4.38 21.14
CA ALA A 105 5.88 4.18 20.14
C ALA A 105 6.24 3.02 19.19
N LYS A 106 5.25 2.17 18.92
CA LYS A 106 5.41 0.97 18.10
C LYS A 106 4.24 0.81 17.14
N TRP A 107 4.55 0.37 15.92
CA TRP A 107 3.61 0.03 14.87
C TRP A 107 3.79 -1.44 14.47
N GLU A 108 2.73 -2.22 14.54
CA GLU A 108 2.71 -3.63 14.18
C GLU A 108 1.72 -3.84 13.04
N ILE A 109 2.23 -4.17 11.85
CA ILE A 109 1.38 -4.48 10.69
C ILE A 109 0.71 -5.84 10.92
N LEU A 110 -0.62 -5.87 10.88
CA LEU A 110 -1.41 -7.09 10.97
C LEU A 110 -1.65 -7.69 9.58
N TRP A 111 -1.99 -6.86 8.61
CA TRP A 111 -2.14 -7.23 7.22
C TRP A 111 -2.06 -5.99 6.33
N SER A 112 -1.71 -6.19 5.06
CA SER A 112 -1.72 -5.17 4.02
C SER A 112 -2.24 -5.75 2.71
N ILE A 113 -2.93 -4.93 1.94
CA ILE A 113 -3.46 -5.28 0.61
C ILE A 113 -3.05 -4.18 -0.36
N SER A 114 -2.40 -4.56 -1.47
CA SER A 114 -2.13 -3.67 -2.59
C SER A 114 -3.24 -3.80 -3.62
N SER A 115 -3.74 -2.68 -4.10
CA SER A 115 -4.79 -2.59 -5.11
C SER A 115 -4.42 -1.58 -6.19
N GLU A 116 -4.94 -1.81 -7.40
CA GLU A 116 -4.85 -0.88 -8.52
C GLU A 116 -6.26 -0.52 -8.98
N ILE A 117 -6.54 0.79 -9.05
CA ILE A 117 -7.80 1.34 -9.53
C ILE A 117 -7.62 1.72 -10.99
N ASN A 118 -8.37 1.06 -11.90
CA ASN A 118 -8.17 1.16 -13.34
C ASN A 118 -9.15 2.15 -13.97
N PHE A 119 -8.84 3.43 -13.90
CA PHE A 119 -9.66 4.49 -14.51
C PHE A 119 -9.65 4.41 -16.03
N ARG A 120 -10.75 4.89 -16.67
CA ARG A 120 -10.87 4.87 -18.13
C ARG A 120 -10.12 6.01 -18.81
N ASP A 121 -10.16 7.19 -18.20
CA ASP A 121 -9.74 8.46 -18.81
C ASP A 121 -8.54 9.11 -18.11
N LYS A 122 -7.96 8.46 -17.11
CA LYS A 122 -6.74 8.89 -16.40
C LYS A 122 -5.88 7.68 -16.05
N PRO A 123 -4.61 7.87 -15.71
CA PRO A 123 -3.74 6.77 -15.25
C PRO A 123 -4.33 6.02 -14.07
N SER A 124 -4.08 4.71 -13.98
CA SER A 124 -4.44 3.91 -12.83
C SER A 124 -3.73 4.42 -11.56
N GLU A 125 -4.35 4.15 -10.43
CA GLU A 125 -3.83 4.55 -9.12
C GLU A 125 -3.50 3.30 -8.30
N ASN A 126 -2.29 3.24 -7.74
CA ASN A 126 -1.90 2.19 -6.80
C ASN A 126 -2.20 2.65 -5.37
N TRP A 127 -2.90 1.79 -4.63
CA TRP A 127 -3.25 2.02 -3.24
C TRP A 127 -2.85 0.83 -2.38
N VAL A 128 -2.41 1.11 -1.15
CA VAL A 128 -2.12 0.08 -0.14
C VAL A 128 -2.93 0.38 1.10
N THR A 129 -3.86 -0.53 1.41
CA THR A 129 -4.63 -0.49 2.65
C THR A 129 -3.96 -1.39 3.67
N THR A 130 -3.58 -0.84 4.81
CA THR A 130 -2.85 -1.54 5.87
C THR A 130 -3.59 -1.44 7.19
N CYS A 131 -3.86 -2.58 7.82
CA CYS A 131 -4.31 -2.64 9.21
C CYS A 131 -3.11 -2.82 10.13
N LEU A 132 -3.02 -1.97 11.14
CA LEU A 132 -1.92 -2.04 12.11
C LEU A 132 -2.39 -1.76 13.53
N ASN A 133 -1.69 -2.33 14.49
CA ASN A 133 -1.77 -1.92 15.88
C ASN A 133 -0.71 -0.85 16.15
N THR A 134 -1.08 0.17 16.91
CA THR A 134 -0.15 1.20 17.38
C THR A 134 -0.24 1.30 18.89
N SER A 135 0.91 1.30 19.55
CA SER A 135 0.99 1.52 20.99
C SER A 135 2.00 2.60 21.32
N TYR A 136 1.70 3.46 22.29
CA TYR A 136 2.62 4.46 22.82
C TYR A 136 2.17 4.93 24.21
N GLY A 137 3.10 5.44 25.01
CA GLY A 137 2.89 5.86 26.39
C GLY A 137 3.75 5.04 27.36
N GLU A 138 3.59 5.21 28.67
CA GLU A 138 4.38 4.55 29.70
C GLU A 138 3.50 3.97 30.82
N GLY A 139 3.91 2.81 31.35
CA GLY A 139 3.24 2.15 32.48
C GLY A 139 1.76 1.91 32.23
N ASP A 140 0.91 2.34 33.17
CA ASP A 140 -0.55 2.18 33.10
C ASP A 140 -1.21 3.16 32.09
N THR A 141 -0.43 4.04 31.45
CA THR A 141 -0.91 5.04 30.48
C THR A 141 -0.57 4.69 29.04
N VAL A 142 -0.29 3.41 28.76
CA VAL A 142 -0.09 2.94 27.39
C VAL A 142 -1.40 3.00 26.62
N ASN A 143 -1.40 3.79 25.55
CA ASN A 143 -2.51 3.86 24.60
C ASN A 143 -2.33 2.77 23.54
N ASN A 144 -3.41 2.06 23.23
CA ASN A 144 -3.43 1.02 22.20
C ASN A 144 -4.54 1.29 21.21
N PHE A 145 -4.18 1.37 19.95
CA PHE A 145 -5.09 1.69 18.86
C PHE A 145 -4.97 0.66 17.74
N GLN A 146 -6.09 0.34 17.14
CA GLN A 146 -6.08 -0.30 15.83
C GLN A 146 -6.35 0.76 14.77
N ARG A 147 -5.54 0.75 13.72
CA ARG A 147 -5.56 1.76 12.66
C ARG A 147 -5.71 1.10 11.29
N ILE A 148 -6.38 1.80 10.40
CA ILE A 148 -6.30 1.58 8.97
C ILE A 148 -5.52 2.76 8.39
N PHE A 149 -4.44 2.45 7.73
CA PHE A 149 -3.63 3.37 6.95
C PHE A 149 -3.84 3.04 5.48
N ASP A 150 -4.45 3.95 4.74
CA ASP A 150 -4.78 3.78 3.33
C ASP A 150 -3.98 4.78 2.51
N ALA A 151 -3.05 4.30 1.69
CA ALA A 151 -2.02 5.12 1.07
C ALA A 151 -1.98 4.95 -0.45
N GLN A 152 -2.00 6.06 -1.17
CA GLN A 152 -1.73 6.14 -2.60
C GLN A 152 -0.23 6.15 -2.84
N ILE A 153 0.24 5.23 -3.68
CA ILE A 153 1.65 5.10 -4.05
C ILE A 153 1.85 5.60 -5.49
N ILE A 154 2.73 6.58 -5.66
CA ILE A 154 3.13 7.14 -6.96
C ILE A 154 4.65 7.14 -7.01
N ASP A 155 5.23 6.56 -8.07
CA ASP A 155 6.68 6.49 -8.29
C ASP A 155 7.46 5.93 -7.08
N GLY A 156 6.88 4.90 -6.43
CA GLY A 156 7.48 4.26 -5.25
C GLY A 156 7.45 5.10 -3.98
N LYS A 157 6.58 6.12 -3.91
CA LYS A 157 6.45 7.03 -2.78
C LYS A 157 4.99 7.23 -2.37
N ILE A 158 4.76 7.45 -1.08
CA ILE A 158 3.45 7.78 -0.54
C ILE A 158 3.10 9.22 -0.91
N LYS A 159 2.10 9.39 -1.77
CA LYS A 159 1.60 10.69 -2.20
C LYS A 159 0.47 11.20 -1.33
N LYS A 160 -0.43 10.29 -0.95
CA LYS A 160 -1.59 10.60 -0.12
C LYS A 160 -1.81 9.48 0.89
N ALA A 161 -2.25 9.83 2.09
CA ALA A 161 -2.59 8.84 3.10
C ALA A 161 -3.81 9.26 3.91
N TYR A 162 -4.69 8.30 4.19
CA TYR A 162 -5.80 8.44 5.13
C TYR A 162 -5.55 7.56 6.34
N LEU A 163 -5.72 8.12 7.53
CA LEU A 163 -5.58 7.38 8.78
C LEU A 163 -6.93 7.31 9.49
N TYR A 164 -7.43 6.11 9.68
CA TYR A 164 -8.59 5.80 10.53
C TYR A 164 -8.11 5.13 11.81
N GLN A 165 -8.78 5.40 12.92
CA GLN A 165 -8.37 4.88 14.22
C GLN A 165 -9.58 4.50 15.06
N ARG A 166 -9.44 3.40 15.81
CA ARG A 166 -10.30 3.06 16.93
C ARG A 166 -9.46 2.69 18.15
N ASP A 167 -10.02 2.91 19.33
CA ASP A 167 -9.45 2.38 20.56
C ASP A 167 -9.57 0.86 20.62
N MET A 168 -8.58 0.20 21.21
CA MET A 168 -8.64 -1.22 21.48
C MET A 168 -9.24 -1.45 22.86
N SER A 169 -10.12 -2.45 22.98
CA SER A 169 -10.66 -2.87 24.25
C SER A 169 -9.61 -3.66 25.05
N GLU A 170 -9.76 -3.72 26.38
CA GLU A 170 -8.89 -4.52 27.26
C GLU A 170 -8.81 -6.00 26.86
N ARG A 171 -9.82 -6.53 26.17
CA ARG A 171 -9.84 -7.93 25.69
C ARG A 171 -8.94 -8.15 24.47
N GLU A 172 -8.62 -7.10 23.74
CA GLU A 172 -7.80 -7.14 22.53
C GLU A 172 -6.31 -6.84 22.84
N ILE A 173 -6.05 -6.20 23.99
CA ILE A 173 -4.70 -5.92 24.49
C ILE A 173 -4.26 -7.14 25.29
N LYS A 174 -3.35 -7.94 24.71
CA LYS A 174 -2.80 -9.15 25.37
C LYS A 174 -1.31 -9.01 25.60
#